data_1e9118a02bd13d03eb8253095f0ec367
#
_entry.id   1e9118a02bd13d03eb8253095f0ec367
#
_cell.length_a   1.000
_cell.length_b   1.000
_cell.length_c   1.000
_cell.angle_alpha   90.00
_cell.angle_beta   90.00
_cell.angle_gamma   90.00
#
_symmetry.space_group_name_H-M   'P 1'
#
loop_
_entity.id
_entity.type
_entity.pdbx_description
1 polymer ?
#
loop_
_entity_poly.entity_id
_entity_poly.type
_entity_poly.pdbx_seq_one_letter_code
_entity_poly.pdbx_strand_id
1 'polypeptide(L)'
;MIKKVLASISTRSGAAKLALGVVTSLIILKVIVAFISHSISITAQATDSFLDLFSIGITVIAVHMSVQPADEKHPFGHGKMEGFSALIQAFLVLGAGGFIIYSAIQRIIHRTVIKPDAGIAVMVISIIASYFLSRHLRRVAKATESTAIDASAQNISADVYSASGVLLGLLAVLITGWEILDPIVALVMVGFVLKAGYETAIRAFRELTDYSLPKEDMAILNSCIREHFTELVSYHAVRSRRAGSERFVELHMVMPRNVSVEKAHHMCDLLENAIREKLPNSSVTIHVEPCYENDCAHCEISVCDLRKTEDSESTD
;
A
#
# COMPACT_ATOMS: atom_id res chain seq x y z
N MET A 1 -27.17 -15.83 -1.05
CA MET A 1 -26.52 -15.33 0.18
C MET A 1 -25.00 -15.35 0.06
N ILE A 2 -24.36 -16.43 -0.32
CA ILE A 2 -22.88 -16.57 -0.44
C ILE A 2 -22.26 -15.54 -1.41
N LYS A 3 -22.83 -15.30 -2.61
CA LYS A 3 -22.30 -14.27 -3.55
C LYS A 3 -22.31 -12.85 -2.97
N LYS A 4 -23.31 -12.48 -2.16
CA LYS A 4 -23.34 -11.16 -1.50
C LYS A 4 -22.29 -11.03 -0.39
N VAL A 5 -22.05 -12.11 0.36
CA VAL A 5 -21.00 -12.15 1.39
C VAL A 5 -19.62 -12.05 0.73
N LEU A 6 -19.37 -12.84 -0.33
CA LEU A 6 -18.11 -12.78 -1.08
C LEU A 6 -17.86 -11.39 -1.69
N ALA A 7 -18.87 -10.75 -2.26
CA ALA A 7 -18.75 -9.38 -2.76
C ALA A 7 -18.47 -8.38 -1.63
N SER A 8 -19.09 -8.54 -0.47
CA SER A 8 -18.87 -7.66 0.68
C SER A 8 -17.43 -7.76 1.21
N ILE A 9 -16.89 -8.96 1.39
CA ILE A 9 -15.51 -9.14 1.92
C ILE A 9 -14.42 -8.78 0.90
N SER A 10 -14.76 -8.54 -0.36
CA SER A 10 -13.84 -8.08 -1.41
C SER A 10 -13.72 -6.56 -1.47
N THR A 11 -14.48 -5.82 -0.68
CA THR A 11 -14.33 -4.36 -0.52
C THR A 11 -13.30 -4.02 0.55
N ARG A 12 -12.70 -2.81 0.51
CA ARG A 12 -11.77 -2.32 1.54
C ARG A 12 -12.34 -2.46 2.96
N SER A 13 -13.52 -1.90 3.19
CA SER A 13 -14.20 -1.95 4.49
C SER A 13 -14.58 -3.38 4.90
N GLY A 14 -15.02 -4.21 3.96
CA GLY A 14 -15.37 -5.60 4.23
C GLY A 14 -14.16 -6.46 4.59
N ALA A 15 -13.03 -6.28 3.91
CA ALA A 15 -11.79 -6.97 4.21
C ALA A 15 -11.22 -6.58 5.57
N ALA A 16 -11.25 -5.29 5.92
CA ALA A 16 -10.83 -4.81 7.25
C ALA A 16 -11.72 -5.38 8.37
N LYS A 17 -13.04 -5.42 8.18
CA LYS A 17 -13.99 -6.04 9.15
C LYS A 17 -13.79 -7.55 9.25
N LEU A 18 -13.52 -8.24 8.14
CA LEU A 18 -13.19 -9.67 8.15
C LEU A 18 -11.91 -9.91 8.97
N ALA A 19 -10.86 -9.12 8.75
CA ALA A 19 -9.62 -9.21 9.50
C ALA A 19 -9.85 -9.00 10.99
N LEU A 20 -10.62 -7.98 11.37
CA LEU A 20 -11.01 -7.72 12.76
C LEU A 20 -11.72 -8.93 13.37
N GLY A 21 -12.70 -9.52 12.66
CA GLY A 21 -13.45 -10.68 13.13
C GLY A 21 -12.57 -11.92 13.33
N VAL A 22 -11.70 -12.23 12.35
CA VAL A 22 -10.81 -13.40 12.42
C VAL A 22 -9.79 -13.24 13.56
N VAL A 23 -9.12 -12.08 13.66
CA VAL A 23 -8.11 -11.85 14.71
C VAL A 23 -8.76 -11.84 16.08
N THR A 24 -9.91 -11.21 16.25
CA THR A 24 -10.67 -11.27 17.52
C THR A 24 -11.00 -12.72 17.89
N SER A 25 -11.43 -13.54 16.93
CA SER A 25 -11.72 -14.96 17.17
C SER A 25 -10.47 -15.75 17.59
N LEU A 26 -9.32 -15.47 16.98
CA LEU A 26 -8.05 -16.10 17.36
C LEU A 26 -7.59 -15.67 18.76
N ILE A 27 -7.78 -14.41 19.14
CA ILE A 27 -7.49 -13.93 20.50
C ILE A 27 -8.37 -14.66 21.51
N ILE A 28 -9.66 -14.73 21.28
CA ILE A 28 -10.60 -15.43 22.16
C ILE A 28 -10.17 -16.88 22.33
N LEU A 29 -9.83 -17.58 21.23
CA LEU A 29 -9.32 -18.95 21.27
C LEU A 29 -8.05 -19.06 22.12
N LYS A 30 -7.05 -18.18 21.92
CA LYS A 30 -5.79 -18.18 22.67
C LYS A 30 -6.02 -17.91 24.16
N VAL A 31 -6.89 -16.95 24.51
CA VAL A 31 -7.22 -16.62 25.90
C VAL A 31 -7.90 -17.81 26.60
N ILE A 32 -8.88 -18.44 25.95
CA ILE A 32 -9.57 -19.63 26.51
C ILE A 32 -8.56 -20.75 26.76
N VAL A 33 -7.71 -21.06 25.78
CA VAL A 33 -6.72 -22.13 25.92
C VAL A 33 -5.65 -21.77 26.93
N ALA A 34 -5.21 -20.52 27.01
CA ALA A 34 -4.28 -20.05 28.07
C ALA A 34 -4.85 -20.26 29.46
N PHE A 35 -6.13 -19.94 29.65
CA PHE A 35 -6.81 -20.11 30.94
C PHE A 35 -6.98 -21.57 31.34
N ILE A 36 -7.32 -22.46 30.38
CA ILE A 36 -7.52 -23.90 30.65
C ILE A 36 -6.17 -24.62 30.87
N SER A 37 -5.15 -24.31 30.09
CA SER A 37 -3.85 -25.00 30.12
C SER A 37 -2.86 -24.41 31.12
N HIS A 38 -3.14 -23.23 31.67
CA HIS A 38 -2.19 -22.44 32.48
C HIS A 38 -0.82 -22.26 31.83
N SER A 39 -0.77 -22.30 30.48
CA SER A 39 0.47 -22.20 29.72
C SER A 39 0.94 -20.75 29.63
N ILE A 40 2.18 -20.49 30.08
CA ILE A 40 2.81 -19.17 29.97
C ILE A 40 3.05 -18.82 28.51
N SER A 41 3.40 -19.80 27.66
CA SER A 41 3.63 -19.59 26.21
C SER A 41 2.38 -19.12 25.49
N ILE A 42 1.21 -19.70 25.82
CA ILE A 42 -0.06 -19.28 25.19
C ILE A 42 -0.48 -17.90 25.71
N THR A 43 -0.24 -17.62 26.99
CA THR A 43 -0.52 -16.30 27.58
C THR A 43 0.30 -15.22 26.89
N ALA A 44 1.59 -15.46 26.63
CA ALA A 44 2.44 -14.55 25.86
C ALA A 44 1.89 -14.32 24.45
N GLN A 45 1.52 -15.39 23.72
CA GLN A 45 0.91 -15.29 22.39
C GLN A 45 -0.43 -14.57 22.39
N ALA A 46 -1.24 -14.70 23.44
CA ALA A 46 -2.48 -13.96 23.58
C ALA A 46 -2.20 -12.45 23.75
N THR A 47 -1.15 -12.10 24.53
CA THR A 47 -0.73 -10.70 24.70
C THR A 47 -0.27 -10.08 23.39
N ASP A 48 0.56 -10.77 22.60
CA ASP A 48 1.00 -10.29 21.27
C ASP A 48 -0.21 -10.05 20.35
N SER A 49 -1.21 -10.93 20.40
CA SER A 49 -2.42 -10.79 19.59
C SER A 49 -3.30 -9.59 19.96
N PHE A 50 -3.16 -9.00 21.16
CA PHE A 50 -3.79 -7.70 21.47
C PHE A 50 -3.15 -6.54 20.68
N LEU A 51 -1.85 -6.58 20.42
CA LEU A 51 -1.19 -5.59 19.56
C LEU A 51 -1.69 -5.70 18.12
N ASP A 52 -1.95 -6.94 17.65
CA ASP A 52 -2.55 -7.18 16.33
C ASP A 52 -3.95 -6.61 16.24
N LEU A 53 -4.76 -6.79 17.28
CA LEU A 53 -6.11 -6.22 17.35
C LEU A 53 -6.07 -4.69 17.26
N PHE A 54 -5.13 -4.06 17.96
CA PHE A 54 -4.92 -2.62 17.93
C PHE A 54 -4.52 -2.16 16.51
N SER A 55 -3.57 -2.85 15.89
CA SER A 55 -3.12 -2.58 14.50
C SER A 55 -4.28 -2.66 13.50
N ILE A 56 -5.12 -3.71 13.59
CA ILE A 56 -6.28 -3.88 12.73
C ILE A 56 -7.36 -2.83 13.02
N GLY A 57 -7.53 -2.46 14.28
CA GLY A 57 -8.43 -1.37 14.68
C GLY A 57 -8.07 -0.05 13.98
N ILE A 58 -6.79 0.29 13.95
CA ILE A 58 -6.28 1.46 13.20
C ILE A 58 -6.61 1.33 11.71
N THR A 59 -6.44 0.13 11.12
CA THR A 59 -6.78 -0.11 9.70
C THR A 59 -8.26 0.13 9.43
N VAL A 60 -9.14 -0.39 10.28
CA VAL A 60 -10.60 -0.21 10.11
C VAL A 60 -10.97 1.27 10.15
N ILE A 61 -10.42 2.02 11.10
CA ILE A 61 -10.65 3.47 11.23
C ILE A 61 -10.12 4.20 10.00
N ALA A 62 -8.88 3.93 9.59
CA ALA A 62 -8.25 4.60 8.47
C ALA A 62 -8.99 4.34 7.15
N VAL A 63 -9.37 3.09 6.88
CA VAL A 63 -10.17 2.73 5.69
C VAL A 63 -11.56 3.37 5.73
N HIS A 64 -12.18 3.48 6.92
CA HIS A 64 -13.45 4.17 7.04
C HIS A 64 -13.33 5.66 6.75
N MET A 65 -12.27 6.30 7.25
CA MET A 65 -12.01 7.71 7.01
C MET A 65 -11.60 7.96 5.54
N SER A 66 -10.76 7.13 4.96
CA SER A 66 -10.23 7.33 3.60
C SER A 66 -11.29 7.32 2.50
N VAL A 67 -12.42 6.65 2.72
CA VAL A 67 -13.55 6.62 1.75
C VAL A 67 -14.53 7.78 1.93
N GLN A 68 -14.33 8.66 2.92
CA GLN A 68 -15.15 9.85 3.08
C GLN A 68 -14.82 10.84 1.96
N PRO A 69 -15.85 11.49 1.37
CA PRO A 69 -15.65 12.49 0.34
C PRO A 69 -14.86 13.70 0.87
N ALA A 70 -14.36 14.50 -0.06
CA ALA A 70 -13.77 15.80 0.27
C ALA A 70 -14.75 16.67 1.07
N ASP A 71 -14.23 17.40 2.04
CA ASP A 71 -14.95 18.36 2.89
C ASP A 71 -14.22 19.73 2.91
N GLU A 72 -14.76 20.71 3.60
CA GLU A 72 -14.18 22.05 3.69
C GLU A 72 -12.77 22.07 4.29
N LYS A 73 -12.44 21.11 5.18
CA LYS A 73 -11.12 21.02 5.83
C LYS A 73 -10.14 20.17 5.02
N HIS A 74 -10.66 19.20 4.26
CA HIS A 74 -9.87 18.27 3.44
C HIS A 74 -10.37 18.30 1.99
N PRO A 75 -10.08 19.38 1.22
CA PRO A 75 -10.59 19.55 -0.16
C PRO A 75 -10.13 18.46 -1.14
N PHE A 76 -9.01 17.78 -0.84
CA PHE A 76 -8.49 16.65 -1.62
C PHE A 76 -8.92 15.28 -1.08
N GLY A 77 -9.93 15.24 -0.19
CA GLY A 77 -10.40 14.01 0.43
C GLY A 77 -9.51 13.50 1.57
N HIS A 78 -9.82 12.31 2.05
CA HIS A 78 -9.18 11.72 3.23
C HIS A 78 -8.24 10.55 2.89
N GLY A 79 -7.89 10.36 1.61
CA GLY A 79 -7.11 9.21 1.13
C GLY A 79 -5.78 8.99 1.88
N LYS A 80 -5.06 10.06 2.26
CA LYS A 80 -3.80 9.97 3.01
C LYS A 80 -3.92 9.31 4.39
N MET A 81 -5.13 9.14 4.93
CA MET A 81 -5.35 8.40 6.18
C MET A 81 -4.93 6.93 6.08
N GLU A 82 -4.99 6.34 4.88
CA GLU A 82 -4.46 5.00 4.65
C GLU A 82 -2.92 4.97 4.79
N GLY A 83 -2.22 5.96 4.25
CA GLY A 83 -0.77 6.09 4.38
C GLY A 83 -0.33 6.25 5.83
N PHE A 84 -1.04 7.07 6.63
CA PHE A 84 -0.77 7.19 8.08
C PHE A 84 -0.95 5.85 8.80
N SER A 85 -2.04 5.13 8.54
CA SER A 85 -2.27 3.81 9.12
C SER A 85 -1.15 2.83 8.75
N ALA A 86 -0.76 2.80 7.47
CA ALA A 86 0.32 1.95 6.99
C ALA A 86 1.66 2.26 7.67
N LEU A 87 1.96 3.54 7.89
CA LEU A 87 3.19 3.97 8.58
C LEU A 87 3.20 3.51 10.05
N ILE A 88 2.09 3.68 10.78
CA ILE A 88 1.96 3.20 12.16
C ILE A 88 2.16 1.68 12.22
N GLN A 89 1.51 0.93 11.33
CA GLN A 89 1.64 -0.53 11.26
C GLN A 89 3.08 -0.96 10.94
N ALA A 90 3.77 -0.26 10.03
CA ALA A 90 5.17 -0.53 9.73
C ALA A 90 6.07 -0.37 10.97
N PHE A 91 5.85 0.68 11.78
CA PHE A 91 6.58 0.87 13.03
C PHE A 91 6.27 -0.23 14.06
N LEU A 92 5.02 -0.69 14.15
CA LEU A 92 4.67 -1.82 15.03
C LEU A 92 5.39 -3.10 14.60
N VAL A 93 5.42 -3.41 13.29
CA VAL A 93 6.13 -4.59 12.74
C VAL A 93 7.64 -4.49 12.98
N LEU A 94 8.25 -3.32 12.77
CA LEU A 94 9.68 -3.11 13.03
C LEU A 94 10.02 -3.21 14.51
N GLY A 95 9.16 -2.68 15.39
CA GLY A 95 9.29 -2.80 16.85
C GLY A 95 9.19 -4.25 17.32
N ALA A 96 8.20 -5.00 16.79
CA ALA A 96 8.07 -6.44 17.08
C ALA A 96 9.29 -7.22 16.60
N GLY A 97 9.81 -6.92 15.40
CA GLY A 97 11.05 -7.52 14.88
C GLY A 97 12.25 -7.23 15.79
N GLY A 98 12.40 -6.00 16.27
CA GLY A 98 13.43 -5.63 17.26
C GLY A 98 13.30 -6.41 18.57
N PHE A 99 12.07 -6.59 19.06
CA PHE A 99 11.81 -7.39 20.26
C PHE A 99 12.14 -8.89 20.07
N ILE A 100 11.85 -9.46 18.89
CA ILE A 100 12.22 -10.84 18.56
C ILE A 100 13.75 -10.99 18.58
N ILE A 101 14.51 -10.05 17.98
CA ILE A 101 15.98 -10.06 18.03
C ILE A 101 16.48 -10.04 19.47
N TYR A 102 15.97 -9.10 20.28
CA TYR A 102 16.34 -9.00 21.69
C TYR A 102 16.06 -10.32 22.43
N SER A 103 14.88 -10.89 22.25
CA SER A 103 14.48 -12.15 22.88
C SER A 103 15.35 -13.33 22.43
N ALA A 104 15.69 -13.42 21.13
CA ALA A 104 16.56 -14.47 20.61
C ALA A 104 17.99 -14.37 21.19
N ILE A 105 18.54 -13.15 21.29
CA ILE A 105 19.85 -12.92 21.92
C ILE A 105 19.83 -13.33 23.39
N GLN A 106 18.79 -12.95 24.15
CA GLN A 106 18.66 -13.34 25.55
C GLN A 106 18.59 -14.87 25.74
N ARG A 107 17.89 -15.58 24.82
CA ARG A 107 17.86 -17.07 24.85
C ARG A 107 19.23 -17.68 24.56
N ILE A 108 20.03 -17.13 23.68
CA ILE A 108 21.40 -17.57 23.41
C ILE A 108 22.27 -17.40 24.68
N ILE A 109 22.18 -16.23 25.33
CA ILE A 109 22.98 -15.91 26.52
C ILE A 109 22.58 -16.79 27.71
N HIS A 110 21.27 -16.91 27.99
CA HIS A 110 20.75 -17.58 29.18
C HIS A 110 20.40 -19.05 28.95
N ARG A 111 20.59 -19.59 27.74
CA ARG A 111 20.28 -20.99 27.37
C ARG A 111 18.88 -21.42 27.78
N THR A 112 17.89 -20.52 27.62
CA THR A 112 16.50 -20.82 27.96
C THR A 112 15.81 -21.50 26.79
N VAL A 113 15.16 -22.63 27.02
CA VAL A 113 14.45 -23.42 26.01
C VAL A 113 12.95 -23.28 26.21
N ILE A 114 12.21 -23.11 25.10
CA ILE A 114 10.74 -23.19 25.12
C ILE A 114 10.37 -24.69 25.24
N LYS A 115 9.65 -25.06 26.28
CA LYS A 115 9.11 -26.41 26.36
C LYS A 115 7.89 -26.55 25.47
N PRO A 116 7.83 -27.64 24.65
CA PRO A 116 6.62 -27.95 23.90
C PRO A 116 5.45 -28.17 24.87
N ASP A 117 4.38 -27.45 24.65
CA ASP A 117 3.15 -27.59 25.46
C ASP A 117 1.90 -27.61 24.53
N ALA A 118 0.71 -27.62 25.14
CA ALA A 118 -0.56 -27.58 24.41
C ALA A 118 -0.70 -26.37 23.46
N GLY A 119 0.20 -25.37 23.57
CA GLY A 119 0.25 -24.18 22.70
C GLY A 119 0.58 -24.47 21.26
N ILE A 120 1.26 -25.58 20.95
CA ILE A 120 1.63 -25.93 19.58
C ILE A 120 0.38 -26.06 18.68
N ALA A 121 -0.67 -26.72 19.15
CA ALA A 121 -1.89 -26.89 18.37
C ALA A 121 -2.56 -25.54 18.07
N VAL A 122 -2.64 -24.63 19.06
CA VAL A 122 -3.18 -23.29 18.89
C VAL A 122 -2.31 -22.48 17.95
N MET A 123 -0.98 -22.61 18.03
CA MET A 123 -0.03 -21.95 17.14
C MET A 123 -0.24 -22.40 15.67
N VAL A 124 -0.37 -23.70 15.41
CA VAL A 124 -0.62 -24.23 14.07
C VAL A 124 -1.94 -23.71 13.50
N ILE A 125 -3.02 -23.73 14.29
CA ILE A 125 -4.32 -23.18 13.88
C ILE A 125 -4.18 -21.68 13.57
N SER A 126 -3.48 -20.92 14.42
CA SER A 126 -3.26 -19.49 14.20
C SER A 126 -2.45 -19.21 12.92
N ILE A 127 -1.38 -19.95 12.66
CA ILE A 127 -0.56 -19.83 11.43
C ILE A 127 -1.44 -20.06 10.21
N ILE A 128 -2.23 -21.12 10.19
CA ILE A 128 -3.09 -21.47 9.04
C ILE A 128 -4.13 -20.37 8.80
N ALA A 129 -4.84 -19.96 9.85
CA ALA A 129 -5.86 -18.90 9.76
C ALA A 129 -5.25 -17.56 9.30
N SER A 130 -4.15 -17.14 9.89
CA SER A 130 -3.43 -15.91 9.53
C SER A 130 -2.87 -15.96 8.11
N TYR A 131 -2.36 -17.09 7.66
CA TYR A 131 -1.89 -17.28 6.27
C TYR A 131 -3.01 -17.05 5.26
N PHE A 132 -4.17 -17.69 5.43
CA PHE A 132 -5.31 -17.50 4.53
C PHE A 132 -5.86 -16.07 4.60
N LEU A 133 -5.92 -15.48 5.79
CA LEU A 133 -6.35 -14.11 5.98
C LEU A 133 -5.41 -13.12 5.28
N SER A 134 -4.10 -13.22 5.51
CA SER A 134 -3.11 -12.33 4.87
C SER A 134 -3.15 -12.44 3.35
N ARG A 135 -3.30 -13.66 2.82
CA ARG A 135 -3.44 -13.90 1.38
C ARG A 135 -4.72 -13.26 0.81
N HIS A 136 -5.82 -13.31 1.55
CA HIS A 136 -7.07 -12.64 1.16
C HIS A 136 -6.91 -11.13 1.16
N LEU A 137 -6.38 -10.56 2.24
CA LEU A 137 -6.14 -9.11 2.36
C LEU A 137 -5.22 -8.58 1.26
N ARG A 138 -4.14 -9.31 0.92
CA ARG A 138 -3.26 -8.93 -0.21
C ARG A 138 -3.99 -8.88 -1.55
N ARG A 139 -4.93 -9.81 -1.79
CA ARG A 139 -5.75 -9.78 -3.02
C ARG A 139 -6.66 -8.55 -3.06
N VAL A 140 -7.33 -8.25 -1.94
CA VAL A 140 -8.20 -7.09 -1.82
C VAL A 140 -7.37 -5.80 -1.92
N ALA A 141 -6.24 -5.71 -1.24
CA ALA A 141 -5.34 -4.57 -1.30
C ALA A 141 -4.90 -4.25 -2.74
N LYS A 142 -4.51 -5.28 -3.52
CA LYS A 142 -4.15 -5.12 -4.93
C LYS A 142 -5.33 -4.70 -5.81
N ALA A 143 -6.52 -5.26 -5.56
CA ALA A 143 -7.71 -4.96 -6.36
C ALA A 143 -8.29 -3.56 -6.05
N THR A 144 -8.09 -3.06 -4.85
CA THR A 144 -8.61 -1.76 -4.38
C THR A 144 -7.54 -0.69 -4.22
N GLU A 145 -6.27 -1.07 -4.46
CA GLU A 145 -5.08 -0.22 -4.32
C GLU A 145 -4.97 0.45 -2.93
N SER A 146 -5.45 -0.23 -1.88
CA SER A 146 -5.46 0.27 -0.51
C SER A 146 -4.15 0.00 0.19
N THR A 147 -3.42 1.05 0.58
CA THR A 147 -2.17 0.98 1.34
C THR A 147 -2.39 0.50 2.77
N ALA A 148 -3.50 0.86 3.40
CA ALA A 148 -3.85 0.40 4.75
C ALA A 148 -4.14 -1.11 4.79
N ILE A 149 -4.88 -1.64 3.80
CA ILE A 149 -5.14 -3.09 3.73
C ILE A 149 -3.87 -3.87 3.40
N ASP A 150 -2.98 -3.34 2.55
CA ASP A 150 -1.70 -3.98 2.25
C ASP A 150 -0.79 -4.01 3.48
N ALA A 151 -0.71 -2.91 4.24
CA ALA A 151 0.02 -2.85 5.50
C ALA A 151 -0.52 -3.87 6.52
N SER A 152 -1.85 -3.99 6.65
CA SER A 152 -2.49 -4.98 7.51
C SER A 152 -2.17 -6.42 7.07
N ALA A 153 -2.14 -6.69 5.76
CA ALA A 153 -1.74 -7.98 5.22
C ALA A 153 -0.25 -8.29 5.51
N GLN A 154 0.62 -7.29 5.46
CA GLN A 154 2.04 -7.43 5.81
C GLN A 154 2.22 -7.71 7.32
N ASN A 155 1.49 -6.99 8.18
CA ASN A 155 1.52 -7.22 9.63
C ASN A 155 1.14 -8.67 9.95
N ILE A 156 -0.02 -9.15 9.46
CA ILE A 156 -0.47 -10.53 9.67
C ILE A 156 0.51 -11.55 9.06
N SER A 157 1.19 -11.21 7.95
CA SER A 157 2.24 -12.08 7.38
C SER A 157 3.48 -12.12 8.28
N ALA A 158 3.84 -11.02 8.95
CA ALA A 158 4.94 -10.99 9.91
C ALA A 158 4.68 -11.94 11.07
N ASP A 159 3.42 -12.00 11.56
CA ASP A 159 3.01 -12.95 12.61
C ASP A 159 3.12 -14.40 12.14
N VAL A 160 2.74 -14.69 10.89
CA VAL A 160 2.92 -16.03 10.29
C VAL A 160 4.39 -16.41 10.25
N TYR A 161 5.28 -15.50 9.82
CA TYR A 161 6.73 -15.75 9.78
C TYR A 161 7.30 -15.98 11.19
N SER A 162 6.94 -15.12 12.15
CA SER A 162 7.38 -15.23 13.54
C SER A 162 6.94 -16.56 14.16
N ALA A 163 5.65 -16.88 14.08
CA ALA A 163 5.10 -18.13 14.63
C ALA A 163 5.67 -19.37 13.93
N SER A 164 5.86 -19.32 12.61
CA SER A 164 6.50 -20.40 11.85
C SER A 164 7.96 -20.59 12.27
N GLY A 165 8.68 -19.49 12.55
CA GLY A 165 10.05 -19.53 13.07
C GLY A 165 10.14 -20.26 14.41
N VAL A 166 9.25 -19.93 15.34
CA VAL A 166 9.20 -20.61 16.64
C VAL A 166 8.88 -22.10 16.46
N LEU A 167 7.90 -22.43 15.61
CA LEU A 167 7.53 -23.83 15.36
C LEU A 167 8.68 -24.63 14.74
N LEU A 168 9.35 -24.07 13.73
CA LEU A 168 10.51 -24.68 13.07
C LEU A 168 11.71 -24.82 14.02
N GLY A 169 11.95 -23.81 14.88
CA GLY A 169 12.98 -23.84 15.90
C GLY A 169 12.74 -24.99 16.88
N LEU A 170 11.51 -25.11 17.41
CA LEU A 170 11.14 -26.21 18.30
C LEU A 170 11.30 -27.59 17.64
N LEU A 171 10.88 -27.74 16.38
CA LEU A 171 11.06 -29.00 15.64
C LEU A 171 12.55 -29.31 15.42
N ALA A 172 13.37 -28.32 15.10
CA ALA A 172 14.80 -28.51 14.96
C ALA A 172 15.47 -28.97 16.25
N VAL A 173 15.08 -28.36 17.39
CA VAL A 173 15.58 -28.80 18.73
C VAL A 173 15.11 -30.21 19.04
N LEU A 174 13.86 -30.56 18.79
CA LEU A 174 13.33 -31.92 19.04
C LEU A 174 14.05 -33.00 18.21
N ILE A 175 14.44 -32.70 16.96
CA ILE A 175 15.11 -33.66 16.08
C ILE A 175 16.61 -33.78 16.40
N THR A 176 17.28 -32.67 16.68
CA THR A 176 18.75 -32.62 16.81
C THR A 176 19.25 -32.62 18.26
N GLY A 177 18.41 -32.22 19.21
CA GLY A 177 18.81 -31.97 20.61
C GLY A 177 19.59 -30.65 20.80
N TRP A 178 19.81 -29.84 19.74
CA TRP A 178 20.61 -28.63 19.83
C TRP A 178 19.72 -27.40 20.10
N GLU A 179 19.68 -26.99 21.35
CA GLU A 179 18.85 -25.89 21.86
C GLU A 179 19.13 -24.54 21.19
N ILE A 180 20.36 -24.35 20.68
CA ILE A 180 20.76 -23.11 19.99
C ILE A 180 20.07 -22.92 18.63
N LEU A 181 19.48 -23.97 18.04
CA LEU A 181 18.80 -23.86 16.75
C LEU A 181 17.50 -23.02 16.83
N ASP A 182 16.79 -23.07 17.96
CA ASP A 182 15.58 -22.25 18.15
C ASP A 182 15.84 -20.74 17.96
N PRO A 183 16.75 -20.09 18.73
CA PRO A 183 17.03 -18.68 18.52
C PRO A 183 17.69 -18.36 17.15
N ILE A 184 18.46 -19.28 16.57
CA ILE A 184 19.03 -19.07 15.22
C ILE A 184 17.92 -19.02 14.17
N VAL A 185 16.98 -19.97 14.20
CA VAL A 185 15.83 -19.96 13.27
C VAL A 185 14.98 -18.71 13.47
N ALA A 186 14.74 -18.31 14.73
CA ALA A 186 14.03 -17.06 15.03
C ALA A 186 14.72 -15.83 14.42
N LEU A 187 16.06 -15.74 14.50
CA LEU A 187 16.85 -14.65 13.88
C LEU A 187 16.78 -14.66 12.35
N VAL A 188 16.73 -15.82 11.72
CA VAL A 188 16.53 -15.92 10.26
C VAL A 188 15.13 -15.42 9.88
N MET A 189 14.12 -15.86 10.60
CA MET A 189 12.73 -15.50 10.31
C MET A 189 12.44 -14.01 10.56
N VAL A 190 13.06 -13.40 11.57
CA VAL A 190 12.90 -11.96 11.82
C VAL A 190 13.47 -11.11 10.68
N GLY A 191 14.44 -11.60 9.92
CA GLY A 191 14.93 -10.92 8.73
C GLY A 191 13.81 -10.67 7.71
N PHE A 192 12.89 -11.62 7.51
CA PHE A 192 11.72 -11.46 6.62
C PHE A 192 10.72 -10.46 7.22
N VAL A 193 10.52 -10.47 8.54
CA VAL A 193 9.64 -9.52 9.24
C VAL A 193 10.16 -8.09 9.09
N LEU A 194 11.44 -7.86 9.34
CA LEU A 194 12.06 -6.54 9.21
C LEU A 194 12.04 -6.03 7.76
N LYS A 195 12.28 -6.91 6.80
CA LYS A 195 12.17 -6.56 5.37
C LYS A 195 10.74 -6.11 5.03
N ALA A 196 9.72 -6.85 5.45
CA ALA A 196 8.33 -6.50 5.20
C ALA A 196 7.94 -5.16 5.86
N GLY A 197 8.34 -4.95 7.12
CA GLY A 197 8.13 -3.70 7.84
C GLY A 197 8.81 -2.50 7.16
N TYR A 198 10.07 -2.66 6.73
CA TYR A 198 10.80 -1.63 6.01
C TYR A 198 10.16 -1.26 4.66
N GLU A 199 9.78 -2.26 3.85
CA GLU A 199 9.10 -2.02 2.57
C GLU A 199 7.76 -1.30 2.76
N THR A 200 7.02 -1.64 3.81
CA THR A 200 5.76 -0.97 4.15
C THR A 200 6.01 0.47 4.61
N ALA A 201 7.03 0.70 5.46
CA ALA A 201 7.40 2.04 5.91
C ALA A 201 7.78 2.95 4.74
N ILE A 202 8.61 2.48 3.82
CA ILE A 202 9.03 3.25 2.64
C ILE A 202 7.85 3.59 1.74
N ARG A 203 6.92 2.64 1.51
CA ARG A 203 5.72 2.90 0.70
C ARG A 203 4.82 3.94 1.35
N ALA A 204 4.53 3.80 2.64
CA ALA A 204 3.72 4.75 3.38
C ALA A 204 4.37 6.14 3.43
N PHE A 205 5.67 6.21 3.64
CA PHE A 205 6.43 7.46 3.63
C PHE A 205 6.37 8.16 2.27
N ARG A 206 6.57 7.42 1.18
CA ARG A 206 6.47 7.97 -0.19
C ARG A 206 5.09 8.55 -0.47
N GLU A 207 4.04 7.87 -0.04
CA GLU A 207 2.66 8.34 -0.20
C GLU A 207 2.40 9.62 0.58
N LEU A 208 2.87 9.70 1.84
CA LEU A 208 2.69 10.87 2.69
C LEU A 208 3.49 12.09 2.22
N THR A 209 4.64 11.85 1.56
CA THR A 209 5.53 12.91 1.04
C THR A 209 5.27 13.27 -0.43
N ASP A 210 4.10 12.90 -0.96
CA ASP A 210 3.71 13.20 -2.34
C ASP A 210 4.73 12.74 -3.39
N TYR A 211 5.32 11.55 -3.19
CA TYR A 211 6.21 10.95 -4.16
C TYR A 211 5.46 10.63 -5.46
N SER A 212 6.14 10.78 -6.60
CA SER A 212 5.57 10.51 -7.92
C SER A 212 4.99 9.10 -8.04
N LEU A 213 4.00 8.94 -8.91
CA LEU A 213 3.40 7.64 -9.23
C LEU A 213 4.46 6.61 -9.65
N PRO A 214 4.18 5.30 -9.49
CA PRO A 214 5.04 4.23 -9.97
C PRO A 214 5.38 4.37 -11.47
N LYS A 215 6.52 3.82 -11.89
CA LYS A 215 6.98 3.91 -13.29
C LYS A 215 5.97 3.34 -14.28
N GLU A 216 5.23 2.32 -13.88
CA GLU A 216 4.18 1.69 -14.66
C GLU A 216 3.02 2.66 -14.91
N ASP A 217 2.53 3.33 -13.88
CA ASP A 217 1.45 4.33 -13.98
C ASP A 217 1.94 5.54 -14.80
N MET A 218 3.19 5.98 -14.59
CA MET A 218 3.80 7.07 -15.38
C MET A 218 3.97 6.71 -16.86
N ALA A 219 4.27 5.45 -17.18
CA ALA A 219 4.35 4.99 -18.56
C ALA A 219 2.97 5.02 -19.24
N ILE A 220 1.90 4.62 -18.52
CA ILE A 220 0.53 4.71 -19.00
C ILE A 220 0.13 6.17 -19.23
N LEU A 221 0.40 7.06 -18.27
CA LEU A 221 0.16 8.50 -18.40
C LEU A 221 0.83 9.08 -19.63
N ASN A 222 2.12 8.80 -19.81
CA ASN A 222 2.87 9.28 -20.98
C ASN A 222 2.33 8.72 -22.31
N SER A 223 1.82 7.47 -22.33
CA SER A 223 1.19 6.92 -23.55
C SER A 223 -0.12 7.63 -23.85
N CYS A 224 -0.96 7.92 -22.85
CA CYS A 224 -2.19 8.68 -23.03
C CYS A 224 -1.91 10.06 -23.63
N ILE A 225 -0.92 10.77 -23.09
CA ILE A 225 -0.56 12.09 -23.60
C ILE A 225 -0.09 12.00 -25.07
N ARG A 226 0.78 11.04 -25.42
CA ARG A 226 1.30 10.85 -26.77
C ARG A 226 0.23 10.46 -27.79
N GLU A 227 -0.74 9.65 -27.42
CA GLU A 227 -1.84 9.25 -28.29
C GLU A 227 -2.72 10.46 -28.72
N HIS A 228 -2.77 11.51 -27.89
CA HIS A 228 -3.55 12.74 -28.15
C HIS A 228 -2.67 13.90 -28.62
N PHE A 229 -1.39 13.65 -28.94
CA PHE A 229 -0.39 14.69 -29.23
C PHE A 229 -0.58 15.42 -30.58
N THR A 230 -1.42 14.93 -31.47
CA THR A 230 -1.56 15.47 -32.84
C THR A 230 -2.05 16.94 -32.93
N GLU A 231 -2.68 17.44 -31.86
CA GLU A 231 -3.19 18.80 -31.76
C GLU A 231 -2.47 19.66 -30.70
N LEU A 232 -1.45 19.10 -30.02
CA LEU A 232 -0.66 19.78 -29.02
C LEU A 232 0.68 20.24 -29.58
N VAL A 233 1.17 21.38 -29.08
CA VAL A 233 2.53 21.85 -29.39
C VAL A 233 3.55 21.11 -28.54
N SER A 234 3.30 21.06 -27.22
CA SER A 234 4.13 20.35 -26.26
C SER A 234 3.39 20.15 -24.94
N TYR A 235 4.00 19.42 -24.02
CA TYR A 235 3.55 19.36 -22.63
C TYR A 235 4.76 19.36 -21.68
N HIS A 236 4.59 19.91 -20.48
CA HIS A 236 5.65 19.98 -19.48
C HIS A 236 5.07 20.05 -18.04
N ALA A 237 5.93 20.23 -17.05
CA ALA A 237 5.57 20.35 -15.64
C ALA A 237 4.65 19.23 -15.12
N VAL A 238 4.83 17.99 -15.62
CA VAL A 238 4.04 16.84 -15.18
C VAL A 238 4.35 16.55 -13.73
N ARG A 239 3.35 16.65 -12.88
CA ARG A 239 3.39 16.32 -11.45
C ARG A 239 2.38 15.24 -11.16
N SER A 240 2.75 14.30 -10.32
CA SER A 240 1.83 13.23 -9.93
C SER A 240 2.09 12.82 -8.50
N ARG A 241 1.03 12.40 -7.80
CA ARG A 241 1.09 11.88 -6.45
C ARG A 241 -0.04 10.90 -6.19
N ARG A 242 0.06 10.16 -5.11
CA ARG A 242 -0.96 9.22 -4.66
C ARG A 242 -1.46 9.59 -3.26
N ALA A 243 -2.74 9.36 -3.00
CA ALA A 243 -3.35 9.46 -1.68
C ALA A 243 -4.33 8.28 -1.50
N GLY A 244 -3.89 7.21 -0.83
CA GLY A 244 -4.62 5.95 -0.75
C GLY A 244 -4.81 5.32 -2.13
N SER A 245 -6.06 5.11 -2.52
CA SER A 245 -6.42 4.57 -3.85
C SER A 245 -6.55 5.64 -4.93
N GLU A 246 -6.44 6.92 -4.58
CA GLU A 246 -6.60 8.02 -5.52
C GLU A 246 -5.26 8.49 -6.08
N ARG A 247 -5.26 8.86 -7.35
CA ARG A 247 -4.13 9.43 -8.08
C ARG A 247 -4.44 10.89 -8.42
N PHE A 248 -3.48 11.76 -8.19
CA PHE A 248 -3.54 13.16 -8.60
C PHE A 248 -2.48 13.41 -9.65
N VAL A 249 -2.89 13.97 -10.78
CA VAL A 249 -2.02 14.30 -11.91
C VAL A 249 -2.25 15.75 -12.29
N GLU A 250 -1.18 16.51 -12.38
CA GLU A 250 -1.17 17.88 -12.87
C GLU A 250 -0.17 17.97 -14.03
N LEU A 251 -0.54 18.68 -15.11
CA LEU A 251 0.35 18.92 -16.21
C LEU A 251 0.02 20.24 -16.91
N HIS A 252 1.02 20.81 -17.57
CA HIS A 252 0.84 21.94 -18.46
C HIS A 252 0.82 21.46 -19.90
N MET A 253 -0.16 21.94 -20.66
CA MET A 253 -0.41 21.59 -22.06
C MET A 253 -0.29 22.85 -22.91
N VAL A 254 0.71 22.88 -23.80
CA VAL A 254 0.93 24.01 -24.70
C VAL A 254 0.12 23.79 -25.97
N MET A 255 -0.73 24.77 -26.32
CA MET A 255 -1.58 24.75 -27.48
C MET A 255 -1.29 25.93 -28.44
N PRO A 256 -1.67 25.85 -29.74
CA PRO A 256 -1.58 26.99 -30.63
C PRO A 256 -2.28 28.23 -30.05
N ARG A 257 -1.63 29.38 -30.14
CA ARG A 257 -2.11 30.65 -29.53
C ARG A 257 -3.51 31.07 -30.00
N ASN A 258 -3.89 30.71 -31.21
CA ASN A 258 -5.17 31.07 -31.83
C ASN A 258 -6.31 30.08 -31.58
N VAL A 259 -6.07 29.05 -30.71
CA VAL A 259 -7.09 28.08 -30.33
C VAL A 259 -8.13 28.76 -29.44
N SER A 260 -9.40 28.52 -29.69
CA SER A 260 -10.47 29.02 -28.83
C SER A 260 -10.43 28.28 -27.48
N VAL A 261 -10.90 28.96 -26.43
CA VAL A 261 -11.03 28.35 -25.07
C VAL A 261 -11.90 27.10 -25.15
N GLU A 262 -12.95 27.10 -25.95
CA GLU A 262 -13.86 25.95 -26.15
C GLU A 262 -13.09 24.74 -26.70
N LYS A 263 -12.27 24.93 -27.74
CA LYS A 263 -11.47 23.85 -28.34
C LYS A 263 -10.40 23.35 -27.34
N ALA A 264 -9.74 24.27 -26.65
CA ALA A 264 -8.75 23.92 -25.64
C ALA A 264 -9.37 23.09 -24.48
N HIS A 265 -10.55 23.49 -23.99
CA HIS A 265 -11.28 22.75 -22.96
C HIS A 265 -11.70 21.36 -23.45
N HIS A 266 -12.21 21.25 -24.69
CA HIS A 266 -12.55 19.95 -25.26
C HIS A 266 -11.35 18.99 -25.32
N MET A 267 -10.16 19.49 -25.64
CA MET A 267 -8.93 18.70 -25.63
C MET A 267 -8.54 18.25 -24.21
N CYS A 268 -8.70 19.14 -23.21
CA CYS A 268 -8.51 18.75 -21.80
C CYS A 268 -9.45 17.60 -21.41
N ASP A 269 -10.74 17.71 -21.73
CA ASP A 269 -11.74 16.68 -21.43
C ASP A 269 -11.39 15.33 -22.08
N LEU A 270 -10.94 15.34 -23.34
CA LEU A 270 -10.52 14.13 -24.05
C LEU A 270 -9.33 13.46 -23.33
N LEU A 271 -8.30 14.24 -23.00
CA LEU A 271 -7.10 13.71 -22.34
C LEU A 271 -7.40 13.24 -20.91
N GLU A 272 -8.18 14.01 -20.14
CA GLU A 272 -8.60 13.62 -18.79
C GLU A 272 -9.40 12.31 -18.81
N ASN A 273 -10.32 12.14 -19.75
CA ASN A 273 -11.11 10.92 -19.87
C ASN A 273 -10.25 9.73 -20.29
N ALA A 274 -9.31 9.90 -21.23
CA ALA A 274 -8.38 8.87 -21.65
C ALA A 274 -7.47 8.41 -20.48
N ILE A 275 -7.02 9.36 -19.66
CA ILE A 275 -6.23 9.04 -18.45
C ILE A 275 -7.09 8.30 -17.44
N ARG A 276 -8.31 8.76 -17.14
CA ARG A 276 -9.23 8.10 -16.18
C ARG A 276 -9.63 6.69 -16.60
N GLU A 277 -9.74 6.44 -17.91
CA GLU A 277 -10.06 5.11 -18.45
C GLU A 277 -8.92 4.12 -18.20
N LYS A 278 -7.67 4.52 -18.44
CA LYS A 278 -6.48 3.67 -18.29
C LYS A 278 -5.93 3.65 -16.86
N LEU A 279 -6.11 4.73 -16.09
CA LEU A 279 -5.74 4.89 -14.68
C LEU A 279 -6.99 5.26 -13.87
N PRO A 280 -7.77 4.27 -13.41
CA PRO A 280 -8.96 4.51 -12.59
C PRO A 280 -8.64 5.28 -11.31
N ASN A 281 -9.62 6.00 -10.76
CA ASN A 281 -9.47 6.87 -9.59
C ASN A 281 -8.41 7.97 -9.76
N SER A 282 -8.28 8.52 -10.98
CA SER A 282 -7.39 9.65 -11.23
C SER A 282 -8.16 10.97 -11.25
N SER A 283 -7.67 11.94 -10.50
CA SER A 283 -8.01 13.36 -10.60
C SER A 283 -6.93 14.05 -11.42
N VAL A 284 -7.31 14.57 -12.59
CA VAL A 284 -6.38 15.19 -13.53
C VAL A 284 -6.71 16.68 -13.61
N THR A 285 -5.69 17.52 -13.54
CA THR A 285 -5.79 18.96 -13.73
C THR A 285 -4.82 19.37 -14.84
N ILE A 286 -5.34 20.02 -15.89
CA ILE A 286 -4.55 20.45 -17.03
C ILE A 286 -4.55 21.97 -17.08
N HIS A 287 -3.36 22.55 -16.98
CA HIS A 287 -3.15 23.98 -17.22
C HIS A 287 -2.82 24.21 -18.68
N VAL A 288 -3.68 24.97 -19.39
CA VAL A 288 -3.46 25.26 -20.80
C VAL A 288 -2.68 26.54 -20.96
N GLU A 289 -1.60 26.48 -21.73
CA GLU A 289 -0.73 27.60 -22.07
C GLU A 289 -0.71 27.86 -23.57
N PRO A 290 -0.68 29.13 -24.03
CA PRO A 290 -0.48 29.44 -25.46
C PRO A 290 0.98 29.21 -25.85
N CYS A 291 1.24 28.79 -27.10
CA CYS A 291 2.60 28.67 -27.59
C CYS A 291 3.24 30.07 -27.85
N TYR A 292 4.56 30.09 -27.78
CA TYR A 292 5.41 31.25 -28.08
C TYR A 292 6.34 30.91 -29.28
N GLU A 293 7.02 31.92 -29.83
CA GLU A 293 7.93 31.78 -30.97
C GLU A 293 9.03 30.73 -30.75
N ASN A 294 9.55 30.64 -29.52
CA ASN A 294 10.56 29.64 -29.14
C ASN A 294 10.06 28.19 -29.25
N ASP A 295 8.76 27.97 -29.19
CA ASP A 295 8.16 26.63 -29.27
C ASP A 295 8.12 26.14 -30.74
N CYS A 296 8.24 27.03 -31.71
CA CYS A 296 8.17 26.69 -33.16
C CYS A 296 9.28 25.74 -33.60
N ALA A 297 10.44 25.76 -32.96
CA ALA A 297 11.58 24.91 -33.30
C ALA A 297 11.30 23.40 -33.10
N HIS A 298 10.38 23.04 -32.21
CA HIS A 298 10.04 21.65 -31.86
C HIS A 298 8.57 21.29 -32.12
N CYS A 299 7.84 22.20 -32.78
CA CYS A 299 6.40 22.04 -33.01
C CYS A 299 6.15 21.23 -34.29
N GLU A 300 5.39 20.13 -34.17
CA GLU A 300 5.03 19.26 -35.28
C GLU A 300 3.75 19.70 -36.02
N ILE A 301 3.09 20.78 -35.59
CA ILE A 301 1.85 21.27 -36.21
C ILE A 301 2.19 21.90 -37.54
N SER A 302 1.64 21.33 -38.63
CA SER A 302 1.92 21.73 -40.01
C SER A 302 1.26 23.03 -40.42
N VAL A 303 0.15 23.40 -39.80
CA VAL A 303 -0.62 24.64 -40.11
C VAL A 303 -0.60 25.55 -38.91
N CYS A 304 0.33 26.50 -38.89
CA CYS A 304 0.50 27.45 -37.77
C CYS A 304 0.68 28.86 -38.33
N ASP A 305 -0.12 29.80 -37.82
CA ASP A 305 -0.08 31.20 -38.29
C ASP A 305 1.23 31.92 -37.86
N LEU A 306 1.89 31.47 -36.78
CA LEU A 306 3.19 32.01 -36.36
C LEU A 306 4.33 31.63 -37.34
N ARG A 307 4.29 30.46 -38.00
CA ARG A 307 5.28 30.06 -39.01
C ARG A 307 5.13 30.83 -40.32
N LYS A 308 3.93 31.31 -40.64
CA LYS A 308 3.69 32.08 -41.89
C LYS A 308 4.29 33.48 -41.85
N THR A 309 4.54 34.04 -40.67
CA THR A 309 5.13 35.37 -40.49
C THR A 309 6.65 35.40 -40.72
N GLU A 310 7.37 34.31 -40.41
CA GLU A 310 8.83 34.22 -40.65
C GLU A 310 9.18 34.10 -42.15
N ASP A 311 8.35 33.38 -42.93
CA ASP A 311 8.57 33.25 -44.38
C ASP A 311 8.22 34.54 -45.15
N SER A 312 7.48 35.49 -44.55
CA SER A 312 7.11 36.75 -45.18
C SER A 312 8.10 37.91 -44.89
N GLU A 313 8.95 37.80 -43.84
CA GLU A 313 9.96 38.80 -43.52
C GLU A 313 11.34 38.52 -44.19
N SER A 314 11.52 37.33 -44.80
CA SER A 314 12.78 36.98 -45.48
C SER A 314 12.82 37.32 -46.97
N THR A 315 11.85 38.07 -47.51
CA THR A 315 11.75 38.43 -48.92
C THR A 315 11.66 39.95 -49.18
N ASP A 316 12.34 40.77 -48.35
CA ASP A 316 12.62 42.19 -48.73
C ASP A 316 14.09 42.51 -48.58
#